data_3ce306e24a9021e38df13fa89664d20b
#
_entry.id   3ce306e24a9021e38df13fa89664d20b
#
_cell.length_a   1.000
_cell.length_b   1.000
_cell.length_c   1.000
_cell.angle_alpha   90.00
_cell.angle_beta   90.00
_cell.angle_gamma   90.00
#
_symmetry.space_group_name_H-M   'P 1'
#
loop_
_entity.id
_entity.type
_entity.pdbx_description
1 polymer ?
#
loop_
_entity_poly.entity_id
_entity_poly.type
_entity_poly.pdbx_seq_one_letter_code
_entity_poly.pdbx_strand_id
1 'polypeptide(L)'
;RAAMARKMPEKRPEEDNRYHDTWKLLKKYRDVTWSLEVSVRQVKNQFRIDYDCSIEDFLDSIYMAGADLGGTIIQDHAKCIERSYKMLTLLENAVNLLRTRHKNGEVYYWILYYSFLSPQKLKNVDEIIEVLRPHIRDISSSTYYRLRKEAVTALSSVLWGFSSQDTLGTLNTFFPYAT
;
A
#
# COMPACT_ATOMS: atom_id res chain seq x y z
N ARG A 1 31.42 -1.26 -39.29
CA ARG A 1 31.39 -1.01 -37.84
C ARG A 1 30.00 -1.33 -37.35
N ALA A 2 29.83 -2.54 -36.81
CA ALA A 2 28.57 -2.99 -36.22
C ALA A 2 28.41 -2.32 -34.85
N ALA A 3 27.33 -1.59 -34.67
CA ALA A 3 26.93 -1.04 -33.38
C ALA A 3 26.46 -2.19 -32.49
N MET A 4 27.18 -2.47 -31.41
CA MET A 4 26.73 -3.40 -30.37
C MET A 4 25.48 -2.81 -29.71
N ALA A 5 24.33 -3.41 -30.02
CA ALA A 5 23.10 -3.16 -29.27
C ALA A 5 23.31 -3.59 -27.81
N ARG A 6 23.34 -2.64 -26.88
CA ARG A 6 23.31 -2.92 -25.44
C ARG A 6 22.02 -3.65 -25.12
N LYS A 7 22.13 -4.96 -24.88
CA LYS A 7 21.04 -5.76 -24.37
C LYS A 7 20.62 -5.18 -23.01
N MET A 8 19.41 -4.65 -22.93
CA MET A 8 18.84 -4.23 -21.65
C MET A 8 18.77 -5.46 -20.74
N PRO A 9 19.06 -5.34 -19.44
CA PRO A 9 18.97 -6.47 -18.54
C PRO A 9 17.54 -6.98 -18.53
N GLU A 10 17.35 -8.25 -18.80
CA GLU A 10 16.07 -8.95 -18.67
C GLU A 10 15.61 -8.84 -17.22
N LYS A 11 14.46 -8.20 -17.01
CA LYS A 11 13.84 -8.12 -15.67
C LYS A 11 13.52 -9.53 -15.18
N ARG A 12 13.91 -9.82 -13.96
CA ARG A 12 13.58 -11.11 -13.32
C ARG A 12 12.05 -11.25 -13.22
N PRO A 13 11.49 -12.43 -13.50
CA PRO A 13 10.04 -12.67 -13.42
C PRO A 13 9.41 -12.32 -12.08
N GLU A 14 10.16 -12.45 -10.99
CA GLU A 14 9.73 -12.12 -9.63
C GLU A 14 9.53 -10.61 -9.40
N GLU A 15 10.37 -9.77 -10.01
CA GLU A 15 10.24 -8.30 -9.91
C GLU A 15 8.99 -7.80 -10.66
N ASP A 16 8.67 -8.43 -11.76
CA ASP A 16 7.47 -8.11 -12.55
C ASP A 16 6.19 -8.47 -11.79
N ASN A 17 6.15 -9.60 -11.09
CA ASN A 17 5.02 -10.02 -10.27
C ASN A 17 4.81 -9.07 -9.07
N ARG A 18 5.86 -8.67 -8.39
CA ARG A 18 5.78 -7.73 -7.26
C ARG A 18 5.26 -6.36 -7.67
N TYR A 19 5.76 -5.85 -8.79
CA TYR A 19 5.27 -4.60 -9.36
C TYR A 19 3.78 -4.70 -9.69
N HIS A 20 3.37 -5.78 -10.33
CA HIS A 20 1.99 -6.02 -10.72
C HIS A 20 1.04 -6.12 -9.52
N ASP A 21 1.46 -6.80 -8.47
CA ASP A 21 0.68 -6.93 -7.23
C ASP A 21 0.59 -5.59 -6.48
N THR A 22 1.66 -4.82 -6.44
CA THR A 22 1.66 -3.46 -5.89
C THR A 22 0.70 -2.55 -6.67
N TRP A 23 0.73 -2.63 -7.98
CA TRP A 23 -0.17 -1.89 -8.86
C TRP A 23 -1.65 -2.24 -8.61
N LYS A 24 -1.97 -3.51 -8.48
CA LYS A 24 -3.32 -3.97 -8.15
C LYS A 24 -3.79 -3.46 -6.80
N LEU A 25 -2.91 -3.51 -5.80
CA LEU A 25 -3.20 -3.02 -4.45
C LEU A 25 -3.50 -1.53 -4.45
N LEU A 26 -2.67 -0.74 -5.12
CA LEU A 26 -2.86 0.71 -5.26
C LEU A 26 -4.17 1.05 -5.97
N LYS A 27 -4.51 0.35 -7.06
CA LYS A 27 -5.76 0.57 -7.79
C LYS A 27 -7.00 0.29 -6.95
N LYS A 28 -6.92 -0.64 -6.01
CA LYS A 28 -8.04 -1.02 -5.14
C LYS A 28 -8.10 -0.23 -3.84
N TYR A 29 -7.09 0.57 -3.54
CA TYR A 29 -6.97 1.26 -2.26
C TYR A 29 -8.22 2.08 -1.90
N ARG A 30 -8.70 2.93 -2.81
CA ARG A 30 -9.88 3.78 -2.55
C ARG A 30 -11.14 2.96 -2.29
N ASP A 31 -11.37 1.92 -3.07
CA ASP A 31 -12.55 1.06 -2.95
C ASP A 31 -12.52 0.27 -1.64
N VAL A 32 -11.36 -0.27 -1.26
CA VAL A 32 -11.18 -1.00 -0.01
C VAL A 32 -11.33 -0.07 1.19
N THR A 33 -10.74 1.11 1.15
CA THR A 33 -10.85 2.12 2.21
C THR A 33 -12.30 2.54 2.41
N TRP A 34 -13.00 2.84 1.32
CA TRP A 34 -14.42 3.19 1.38
C TRP A 34 -15.27 2.05 1.95
N SER A 35 -15.11 0.84 1.42
CA SER A 35 -15.85 -0.35 1.87
C SER A 35 -15.59 -0.64 3.34
N LEU A 36 -14.34 -0.51 3.80
CA LEU A 36 -13.97 -0.71 5.19
C LEU A 36 -14.63 0.32 6.11
N GLU A 37 -14.56 1.60 5.76
CA GLU A 37 -15.20 2.66 6.53
C GLU A 37 -16.72 2.46 6.67
N VAL A 38 -17.38 2.15 5.56
CA VAL A 38 -18.82 1.89 5.56
C VAL A 38 -19.16 0.65 6.38
N SER A 39 -18.43 -0.46 6.17
CA SER A 39 -18.67 -1.71 6.91
C SER A 39 -18.45 -1.55 8.41
N VAL A 40 -17.39 -0.87 8.83
CA VAL A 40 -17.11 -0.64 10.25
C VAL A 40 -18.21 0.23 10.89
N ARG A 41 -18.62 1.29 10.22
CA ARG A 41 -19.70 2.16 10.73
C ARG A 41 -21.04 1.41 10.84
N GLN A 42 -21.39 0.65 9.82
CA GLN A 42 -22.63 -0.14 9.84
C GLN A 42 -22.63 -1.19 10.95
N VAL A 43 -21.54 -1.95 11.09
CA VAL A 43 -21.43 -2.97 12.13
C VAL A 43 -21.49 -2.33 13.53
N LYS A 44 -20.75 -1.25 13.75
CA LYS A 44 -20.76 -0.53 15.03
C LYS A 44 -22.14 0.03 15.37
N ASN A 45 -22.82 0.64 14.40
CA ASN A 45 -24.15 1.21 14.62
C ASN A 45 -25.19 0.12 14.86
N GLN A 46 -25.20 -0.94 14.04
CA GLN A 46 -26.15 -2.06 14.19
C GLN A 46 -25.93 -2.76 15.51
N PHE A 47 -24.69 -2.99 15.90
CA PHE A 47 -24.36 -3.63 17.16
C PHE A 47 -24.83 -2.81 18.37
N ARG A 48 -24.66 -1.47 18.33
CA ARG A 48 -25.15 -0.58 19.39
C ARG A 48 -26.68 -0.61 19.50
N ILE A 49 -27.38 -0.70 18.37
CA ILE A 49 -28.85 -0.81 18.35
C ILE A 49 -29.33 -2.14 18.95
N ASP A 50 -28.68 -3.24 18.55
CA ASP A 50 -29.10 -4.58 18.93
C ASP A 50 -28.75 -4.95 20.37
N TYR A 51 -27.64 -4.47 20.88
CA TYR A 51 -27.08 -4.88 22.17
C TYR A 51 -26.92 -3.76 23.21
N ASP A 52 -27.25 -2.53 22.86
CA ASP A 52 -27.13 -1.35 23.72
C ASP A 52 -25.74 -1.15 24.34
N CYS A 53 -24.72 -1.65 23.66
CA CYS A 53 -23.32 -1.48 24.07
C CYS A 53 -22.42 -1.39 22.82
N SER A 54 -21.19 -0.93 22.98
CA SER A 54 -20.22 -0.92 21.88
C SER A 54 -19.74 -2.33 21.54
N ILE A 55 -19.28 -2.54 20.30
CA ILE A 55 -18.73 -3.83 19.88
C ILE A 55 -17.45 -4.14 20.66
N GLU A 56 -16.66 -3.12 21.00
CA GLU A 56 -15.44 -3.23 21.81
C GLU A 56 -15.79 -3.76 23.21
N ASP A 57 -16.77 -3.17 23.88
CA ASP A 57 -17.22 -3.59 25.23
C ASP A 57 -17.79 -5.00 25.22
N PHE A 58 -18.52 -5.35 24.17
CA PHE A 58 -19.06 -6.70 24.00
C PHE A 58 -17.95 -7.75 23.81
N LEU A 59 -16.97 -7.47 22.93
CA LEU A 59 -15.84 -8.37 22.69
C LEU A 59 -14.99 -8.55 23.94
N ASP A 60 -14.77 -7.49 24.72
CA ASP A 60 -14.06 -7.55 26.00
C ASP A 60 -14.82 -8.41 27.01
N SER A 61 -16.16 -8.27 27.08
CA SER A 61 -16.97 -9.08 27.98
C SER A 61 -16.97 -10.56 27.61
N ILE A 62 -17.00 -10.89 26.32
CA ILE A 62 -16.92 -12.28 25.81
C ILE A 62 -15.53 -12.86 26.08
N TYR A 63 -14.48 -12.11 25.83
CA TYR A 63 -13.11 -12.54 26.12
C TYR A 63 -12.91 -12.83 27.60
N MET A 64 -13.41 -11.97 28.48
CA MET A 64 -13.38 -12.16 29.93
C MET A 64 -14.21 -13.37 30.39
N ALA A 65 -15.28 -13.69 29.67
CA ALA A 65 -16.12 -14.87 29.96
C ALA A 65 -15.53 -16.19 29.41
N GLY A 66 -14.42 -16.14 28.63
CA GLY A 66 -13.79 -17.32 28.02
C GLY A 66 -14.62 -17.99 26.91
N ALA A 67 -15.57 -17.26 26.30
CA ALA A 67 -16.40 -17.80 25.22
C ALA A 67 -15.60 -17.88 23.92
N ASP A 68 -15.75 -19.01 23.20
CA ASP A 68 -15.19 -19.22 21.86
C ASP A 68 -16.20 -18.80 20.79
N LEU A 69 -15.86 -17.80 19.98
CA LEU A 69 -16.64 -17.33 18.83
C LEU A 69 -16.30 -18.08 17.52
N GLY A 70 -15.49 -19.13 17.60
CA GLY A 70 -15.04 -19.91 16.44
C GLY A 70 -16.20 -20.41 15.57
N GLY A 71 -16.10 -20.21 14.26
CA GLY A 71 -17.09 -20.67 13.28
C GLY A 71 -18.34 -19.80 13.14
N THR A 72 -18.41 -18.64 13.76
CA THR A 72 -19.53 -17.71 13.61
C THR A 72 -19.36 -16.77 12.42
N ILE A 73 -20.48 -16.31 11.81
CA ILE A 73 -20.48 -15.30 10.75
C ILE A 73 -19.82 -13.98 11.24
N ILE A 74 -20.05 -13.62 12.49
CA ILE A 74 -19.46 -12.44 13.13
C ILE A 74 -17.96 -12.56 13.18
N GLN A 75 -17.39 -13.71 13.52
CA GLN A 75 -15.96 -13.93 13.53
C GLN A 75 -15.35 -13.84 12.13
N ASP A 76 -15.98 -14.45 11.12
CA ASP A 76 -15.50 -14.39 9.74
C ASP A 76 -15.51 -12.96 9.22
N HIS A 77 -16.55 -12.20 9.53
CA HIS A 77 -16.65 -10.79 9.16
C HIS A 77 -15.59 -9.93 9.85
N ALA A 78 -15.40 -10.14 11.16
CA ALA A 78 -14.36 -9.45 11.93
C ALA A 78 -12.96 -9.75 11.39
N LYS A 79 -12.66 -11.00 11.03
CA LYS A 79 -11.38 -11.39 10.41
C LYS A 79 -11.17 -10.71 9.07
N CYS A 80 -12.22 -10.60 8.25
CA CYS A 80 -12.15 -9.92 6.96
C CYS A 80 -11.82 -8.42 7.13
N ILE A 81 -12.49 -7.74 8.06
CA ILE A 81 -12.23 -6.35 8.41
C ILE A 81 -10.81 -6.18 8.93
N GLU A 82 -10.36 -7.05 9.83
CA GLU A 82 -9.02 -7.02 10.38
C GLU A 82 -7.93 -7.19 9.30
N ARG A 83 -8.10 -8.12 8.38
CA ARG A 83 -7.17 -8.33 7.26
C ARG A 83 -7.12 -7.11 6.34
N SER A 84 -8.26 -6.54 6.01
CA SER A 84 -8.34 -5.34 5.18
C SER A 84 -7.69 -4.15 5.86
N TYR A 85 -7.94 -3.97 7.15
CA TYR A 85 -7.32 -2.92 7.96
C TYR A 85 -5.79 -3.08 8.04
N LYS A 86 -5.30 -4.28 8.31
CA LYS A 86 -3.86 -4.57 8.33
C LYS A 86 -3.20 -4.30 7.00
N MET A 87 -3.85 -4.68 5.89
CA MET A 87 -3.33 -4.42 4.55
C MET A 87 -3.23 -2.93 4.24
N LEU A 88 -4.27 -2.15 4.57
CA LEU A 88 -4.27 -0.70 4.40
C LEU A 88 -3.18 -0.04 5.27
N THR A 89 -3.06 -0.43 6.52
CA THR A 89 -2.03 0.08 7.43
C THR A 89 -0.63 -0.24 6.92
N LEU A 90 -0.40 -1.44 6.42
CA LEU A 90 0.87 -1.83 5.81
C LEU A 90 1.21 -0.96 4.60
N LEU A 91 0.24 -0.72 3.71
CA LEU A 91 0.42 0.13 2.55
C LEU A 91 0.73 1.58 2.94
N GLU A 92 -0.03 2.15 3.87
CA GLU A 92 0.17 3.51 4.35
C GLU A 92 1.53 3.69 5.04
N ASN A 93 1.93 2.74 5.86
CA ASN A 93 3.25 2.73 6.49
C ASN A 93 4.38 2.62 5.46
N ALA A 94 4.22 1.79 4.43
CA ALA A 94 5.19 1.65 3.35
C ALA A 94 5.33 2.94 2.53
N VAL A 95 4.21 3.60 2.21
CA VAL A 95 4.21 4.90 1.51
C VAL A 95 4.89 5.97 2.37
N ASN A 96 4.60 6.02 3.66
CA ASN A 96 5.23 6.98 4.57
C ASN A 96 6.73 6.72 4.73
N LEU A 97 7.15 5.47 4.80
CA LEU A 97 8.56 5.09 4.84
C LEU A 97 9.28 5.49 3.54
N LEU A 98 8.65 5.26 2.40
CA LEU A 98 9.15 5.70 1.11
C LEU A 98 9.34 7.22 1.07
N ARG A 99 8.32 7.97 1.51
CA ARG A 99 8.36 9.44 1.58
C ARG A 99 9.54 9.95 2.40
N THR A 100 9.74 9.38 3.59
CA THR A 100 10.70 9.90 4.57
C THR A 100 12.13 9.40 4.37
N ARG A 101 12.33 8.25 3.74
CA ARG A 101 13.65 7.60 3.63
C ARG A 101 14.25 7.56 2.24
N HIS A 102 13.41 7.60 1.20
CA HIS A 102 13.93 7.56 -0.18
C HIS A 102 14.41 8.95 -0.63
N LYS A 103 15.49 9.02 -1.40
CA LYS A 103 16.05 10.28 -1.93
C LYS A 103 15.03 11.10 -2.75
N ASN A 104 14.11 10.42 -3.45
CA ASN A 104 13.03 11.04 -4.23
C ASN A 104 11.67 10.87 -3.52
N GLY A 105 11.66 10.66 -2.22
CA GLY A 105 10.49 10.27 -1.45
C GLY A 105 9.32 11.25 -1.54
N GLU A 106 9.58 12.54 -1.45
CA GLU A 106 8.52 13.57 -1.58
C GLU A 106 7.87 13.54 -2.97
N VAL A 107 8.65 13.44 -4.04
CA VAL A 107 8.14 13.36 -5.40
C VAL A 107 7.28 12.10 -5.58
N TYR A 108 7.78 10.96 -5.14
CA TYR A 108 7.05 9.68 -5.23
C TYR A 108 5.79 9.67 -4.39
N TYR A 109 5.84 10.25 -3.19
CA TYR A 109 4.66 10.37 -2.34
C TYR A 109 3.53 11.13 -3.03
N TRP A 110 3.79 12.31 -3.59
CA TRP A 110 2.75 13.11 -4.24
C TRP A 110 2.19 12.46 -5.51
N ILE A 111 3.05 11.78 -6.26
CA ILE A 111 2.63 10.97 -7.41
C ILE A 111 1.67 9.85 -6.97
N LEU A 112 2.03 9.08 -5.94
CA LEU A 112 1.21 8.00 -5.43
C LEU A 112 -0.09 8.52 -4.81
N TYR A 113 0.00 9.61 -4.05
CA TYR A 113 -1.15 10.20 -3.36
C TYR A 113 -2.24 10.62 -4.34
N TYR A 114 -1.92 11.45 -5.31
CA TYR A 114 -2.94 11.92 -6.26
C TYR A 114 -3.35 10.88 -7.29
N SER A 115 -2.49 9.94 -7.61
CA SER A 115 -2.82 8.86 -8.54
C SER A 115 -3.71 7.78 -7.93
N PHE A 116 -3.51 7.44 -6.63
CA PHE A 116 -4.13 6.26 -6.03
C PHE A 116 -4.74 6.46 -4.64
N LEU A 117 -4.17 7.33 -3.79
CA LEU A 117 -4.47 7.35 -2.35
C LEU A 117 -5.42 8.46 -1.93
N SER A 118 -5.51 9.56 -2.67
CA SER A 118 -6.42 10.65 -2.33
C SER A 118 -7.88 10.17 -2.25
N PRO A 119 -8.69 10.71 -1.31
CA PRO A 119 -10.07 10.24 -1.10
C PRO A 119 -10.92 10.31 -2.37
N GLN A 120 -10.74 11.36 -3.16
CA GLN A 120 -11.44 11.51 -4.42
C GLN A 120 -10.50 11.21 -5.59
N LYS A 121 -10.99 10.39 -6.51
CA LYS A 121 -10.28 10.11 -7.75
C LYS A 121 -10.41 11.30 -8.70
N LEU A 122 -9.28 11.78 -9.21
CA LEU A 122 -9.24 12.77 -10.26
C LEU A 122 -9.68 12.17 -11.60
N LYS A 123 -10.31 12.97 -12.46
CA LYS A 123 -10.95 12.46 -13.68
C LYS A 123 -9.97 11.93 -14.72
N ASN A 124 -8.84 12.62 -14.88
CA ASN A 124 -7.86 12.31 -15.91
C ASN A 124 -6.45 12.72 -15.47
N VAL A 125 -5.47 12.38 -16.32
CA VAL A 125 -4.05 12.70 -16.05
C VAL A 125 -3.78 14.19 -16.03
N ASP A 126 -4.49 14.99 -16.83
CA ASP A 126 -4.30 16.44 -16.87
C ASP A 126 -4.65 17.08 -15.52
N GLU A 127 -5.75 16.65 -14.90
CA GLU A 127 -6.10 17.09 -13.54
C GLU A 127 -5.07 16.67 -12.50
N ILE A 128 -4.53 15.46 -12.61
CA ILE A 128 -3.45 14.99 -11.73
C ILE A 128 -2.22 15.86 -11.88
N ILE A 129 -1.82 16.20 -13.10
CA ILE A 129 -0.67 17.06 -13.37
C ILE A 129 -0.88 18.45 -12.79
N GLU A 130 -2.09 19.02 -12.91
CA GLU A 130 -2.40 20.34 -12.33
C GLU A 130 -2.21 20.35 -10.80
N VAL A 131 -2.71 19.35 -10.10
CA VAL A 131 -2.55 19.28 -8.64
C VAL A 131 -1.11 18.92 -8.22
N LEU A 132 -0.33 18.32 -9.10
CA LEU A 132 1.08 18.00 -8.85
C LEU A 132 2.04 19.18 -9.08
N ARG A 133 1.66 20.17 -9.87
CA ARG A 133 2.52 21.34 -10.19
C ARG A 133 3.10 22.04 -8.97
N PRO A 134 2.36 22.27 -7.87
CA PRO A 134 2.93 22.85 -6.66
C PRO A 134 4.01 22.01 -5.98
N HIS A 135 3.99 20.70 -6.21
CA HIS A 135 4.88 19.73 -5.57
C HIS A 135 6.03 19.26 -6.45
N ILE A 136 5.85 19.29 -7.77
CA ILE A 136 6.82 18.78 -8.75
C ILE A 136 6.99 19.81 -9.86
N ARG A 137 8.19 20.38 -9.93
CA ARG A 137 8.54 21.40 -10.92
C ARG A 137 8.52 20.83 -12.34
N ASP A 138 7.96 21.59 -13.27
CA ASP A 138 7.99 21.31 -14.71
C ASP A 138 7.49 19.90 -15.09
N ILE A 139 6.46 19.42 -14.39
CA ILE A 139 5.88 18.11 -14.68
C ILE A 139 5.08 18.13 -16.00
N SER A 140 5.43 17.20 -16.89
CA SER A 140 4.69 16.90 -18.13
C SER A 140 4.04 15.53 -18.06
N SER A 141 3.17 15.19 -19.03
CA SER A 141 2.54 13.86 -19.10
C SER A 141 3.57 12.73 -19.15
N SER A 142 4.61 12.87 -19.97
CA SER A 142 5.69 11.87 -20.05
C SER A 142 6.47 11.73 -18.76
N THR A 143 6.77 12.86 -18.11
CA THR A 143 7.43 12.88 -16.79
C THR A 143 6.54 12.21 -15.74
N TYR A 144 5.24 12.52 -15.73
CA TYR A 144 4.29 11.88 -14.81
C TYR A 144 4.28 10.36 -14.94
N TYR A 145 4.15 9.82 -16.15
CA TYR A 145 4.12 8.37 -16.35
C TYR A 145 5.43 7.70 -15.94
N ARG A 146 6.57 8.33 -16.22
CA ARG A 146 7.88 7.84 -15.80
C ARG A 146 8.00 7.82 -14.28
N LEU A 147 7.68 8.93 -13.62
CA LEU A 147 7.73 9.05 -12.16
C LEU A 147 6.74 8.09 -11.47
N ARG A 148 5.55 7.89 -12.03
CA ARG A 148 4.59 6.93 -11.51
C ARG A 148 5.14 5.51 -11.53
N LYS A 149 5.75 5.10 -12.62
CA LYS A 149 6.39 3.78 -12.72
C LYS A 149 7.53 3.64 -11.71
N GLU A 150 8.38 4.64 -11.58
CA GLU A 150 9.47 4.66 -10.60
C GLU A 150 8.94 4.60 -9.16
N ALA A 151 7.90 5.37 -8.84
CA ALA A 151 7.28 5.40 -7.52
C ALA A 151 6.66 4.05 -7.14
N VAL A 152 5.92 3.42 -8.06
CA VAL A 152 5.34 2.08 -7.84
C VAL A 152 6.43 1.02 -7.69
N THR A 153 7.50 1.10 -8.47
CA THR A 153 8.65 0.19 -8.34
C THR A 153 9.33 0.35 -6.98
N ALA A 154 9.56 1.58 -6.54
CA ALA A 154 10.16 1.86 -5.23
C ALA A 154 9.26 1.39 -4.08
N LEU A 155 7.94 1.64 -4.16
CA LEU A 155 6.97 1.15 -3.19
C LEU A 155 6.92 -0.39 -3.14
N SER A 156 7.00 -1.04 -4.30
CA SER A 156 7.05 -2.49 -4.40
C SER A 156 8.24 -3.07 -3.63
N SER A 157 9.41 -2.44 -3.73
CA SER A 157 10.59 -2.84 -2.96
C SER A 157 10.40 -2.68 -1.45
N VAL A 158 9.70 -1.64 -1.01
CA VAL A 158 9.39 -1.43 0.41
C VAL A 158 8.37 -2.46 0.93
N LEU A 159 7.32 -2.74 0.16
CA LEU A 159 6.24 -3.66 0.57
C LEU A 159 6.69 -5.11 0.63
N TRP A 160 7.40 -5.56 -0.38
CA TRP A 160 7.75 -6.97 -0.55
C TRP A 160 9.16 -7.30 -0.09
N GLY A 161 9.91 -6.27 0.32
CA GLY A 161 11.29 -6.39 0.73
C GLY A 161 12.24 -6.63 -0.45
N PHE A 162 13.50 -6.60 -0.16
CA PHE A 162 14.53 -7.04 -1.09
C PHE A 162 14.50 -8.57 -1.19
N SER A 163 14.91 -9.12 -2.33
CA SER A 163 15.12 -10.55 -2.43
C SER A 163 16.14 -11.00 -1.36
N SER A 164 16.12 -12.28 -0.98
CA SER A 164 17.09 -12.78 0.00
C SER A 164 18.55 -12.53 -0.43
N GLN A 165 18.83 -12.54 -1.74
CA GLN A 165 20.13 -12.17 -2.28
C GLN A 165 20.45 -10.68 -2.14
N ASP A 166 19.48 -9.80 -2.37
CA ASP A 166 19.66 -8.35 -2.20
C ASP A 166 19.86 -7.99 -0.72
N THR A 167 19.14 -8.67 0.17
CA THR A 167 19.31 -8.50 1.62
C THR A 167 20.70 -8.97 2.07
N LEU A 168 21.15 -10.13 1.59
CA LEU A 168 22.50 -10.63 1.88
C LEU A 168 23.59 -9.72 1.31
N GLY A 169 23.41 -9.21 0.09
CA GLY A 169 24.32 -8.23 -0.52
C GLY A 169 24.42 -6.96 0.31
N THR A 170 23.29 -6.43 0.78
CA THR A 170 23.25 -5.24 1.63
C THR A 170 23.89 -5.52 2.99
N LEU A 171 23.56 -6.63 3.64
CA LEU A 171 24.16 -7.02 4.92
C LEU A 171 25.67 -7.21 4.80
N ASN A 172 26.15 -7.86 3.74
CA ASN A 172 27.58 -8.02 3.50
C ASN A 172 28.32 -6.70 3.24
N THR A 173 27.62 -5.70 2.68
CA THR A 173 28.19 -4.38 2.46
C THR A 173 28.34 -3.60 3.77
N PHE A 174 27.32 -3.67 4.65
CA PHE A 174 27.32 -2.94 5.92
C PHE A 174 27.96 -3.71 7.07
N PHE A 175 27.96 -5.04 7.01
CA PHE A 175 28.48 -5.93 8.06
C PHE A 175 29.35 -7.04 7.44
N PRO A 176 30.53 -6.69 6.86
CA PRO A 176 31.35 -7.64 6.10
C PRO A 176 31.93 -8.82 6.92
N TYR A 177 31.77 -8.81 8.23
CA TYR A 177 32.33 -9.83 9.14
C TYR A 177 31.27 -10.50 10.03
N ALA A 178 29.98 -10.43 9.66
CA ALA A 178 28.88 -11.00 10.45
C ALA A 178 28.53 -12.46 10.03
N THR A 179 29.49 -13.21 9.48
CA THR A 179 29.37 -14.65 9.19
C THR A 179 30.21 -15.48 10.11
#